data_02c089017d45e6b8a71e017644de9dca
#
_entry.id   02c089017d45e6b8a71e017644de9dca
#
_cell.length_a   1.000
_cell.length_b   1.000
_cell.length_c   1.000
_cell.angle_alpha   90.00
_cell.angle_beta   90.00
_cell.angle_gamma   90.00
#
_symmetry.space_group_name_H-M   'P 1'
#
loop_
_entity.id
_entity.type
_entity.pdbx_description
1 polymer ?
#
loop_
_entity_poly.entity_id
_entity_poly.type
_entity_poly.pdbx_seq_one_letter_code
_entity_poly.pdbx_strand_id
1 'polypeptide(L)'
;MTIKSNEVLNDLLGYPGLKIIQRPDMFNFSLDSTILAYYVSINKTAKKIIDLGCGNGYVPIFLSLRTDALIHGVEIQEESFDLAKRSVELNKLDNQIKIYLGDMKEIHKTLGVAQYDIVTSNPPYFKYSDDSLVKESEYLKIARHEVKVTLDEVVHSANVLLKDGGTFAMVHRVERLMDILEAFRNNGIEPKRLLFVYPKTTSEEALVVFIEGKKSKKTGGLKILPPLYVYDSDNKYTKEILKIFNYKEDDHA
;
A
#
# COMPACT_ATOMS: atom_id res chain seq x y z
N MET A 1 8.12 16.22 20.23
CA MET A 1 8.40 15.98 18.80
C MET A 1 8.20 17.26 18.03
N THR A 2 9.13 17.67 17.16
CA THR A 2 9.09 18.96 16.46
C THR A 2 8.75 18.72 14.97
N ILE A 3 7.76 19.43 14.44
CA ILE A 3 7.46 19.51 13.01
C ILE A 3 8.47 20.48 12.39
N LYS A 4 9.19 20.06 11.33
CA LYS A 4 10.19 20.88 10.66
C LYS A 4 9.49 21.94 9.79
N SER A 5 10.19 23.04 9.46
CA SER A 5 9.59 24.18 8.72
C SER A 5 9.09 23.87 7.31
N ASN A 6 9.59 22.78 6.71
CA ASN A 6 9.17 22.30 5.39
C ASN A 6 8.16 21.14 5.47
N GLU A 7 7.61 20.87 6.65
CA GLU A 7 6.67 19.79 6.90
C GLU A 7 5.27 20.34 7.23
N VAL A 8 4.26 19.57 6.89
CA VAL A 8 2.87 19.82 7.25
C VAL A 8 2.31 18.65 8.04
N LEU A 9 1.45 18.96 9.00
CA LEU A 9 0.74 17.97 9.79
C LEU A 9 -0.69 17.90 9.29
N ASN A 10 -1.08 16.76 8.76
CA ASN A 10 -2.42 16.51 8.27
C ASN A 10 -3.14 15.47 9.12
N ASP A 11 -4.46 15.52 9.13
CA ASP A 11 -5.27 14.41 9.64
C ASP A 11 -5.15 13.21 8.68
N LEU A 12 -5.16 12.02 9.25
CA LEU A 12 -5.40 10.83 8.46
C LEU A 12 -6.82 10.92 7.89
N LEU A 13 -6.99 10.75 6.58
CA LEU A 13 -8.27 10.94 5.90
C LEU A 13 -9.42 10.24 6.65
N GLY A 14 -10.41 11.03 7.07
CA GLY A 14 -11.60 10.55 7.75
C GLY A 14 -11.42 10.16 9.24
N TYR A 15 -10.21 10.30 9.80
CA TYR A 15 -9.91 9.89 11.18
C TYR A 15 -9.40 11.06 12.04
N PRO A 16 -10.31 11.87 12.58
CA PRO A 16 -9.93 12.93 13.51
C PRO A 16 -9.14 12.35 14.68
N GLY A 17 -7.94 12.87 14.92
CA GLY A 17 -7.08 12.42 16.02
C GLY A 17 -5.88 11.58 15.59
N LEU A 18 -5.91 10.91 14.45
CA LEU A 18 -4.72 10.34 13.83
C LEU A 18 -4.08 11.35 12.88
N LYS A 19 -2.79 11.53 13.00
CA LYS A 19 -2.02 12.53 12.26
C LYS A 19 -0.93 11.88 11.41
N ILE A 20 -0.63 12.52 10.31
CA ILE A 20 0.49 12.13 9.45
C ILE A 20 1.35 13.34 9.09
N ILE A 21 2.64 13.17 9.19
CA ILE A 21 3.62 14.20 8.82
C ILE A 21 3.92 14.04 7.33
N GLN A 22 3.83 15.14 6.59
CA GLN A 22 4.07 15.16 5.16
C GLN A 22 4.98 16.30 4.77
N ARG A 23 5.59 16.19 3.60
CA ARG A 23 6.30 17.29 2.95
C ARG A 23 5.65 17.57 1.60
N PRO A 24 5.28 18.84 1.31
CA PRO A 24 4.63 19.20 0.04
C PRO A 24 5.46 18.94 -1.21
N ASP A 25 6.80 18.92 -1.08
CA ASP A 25 7.76 18.65 -2.16
C ASP A 25 8.04 17.16 -2.36
N MET A 26 7.40 16.29 -1.57
CA MET A 26 7.58 14.83 -1.63
C MET A 26 6.31 14.14 -2.13
N PHE A 27 6.44 12.84 -2.42
CA PHE A 27 5.28 12.01 -2.71
C PHE A 27 4.46 11.84 -1.42
N ASN A 28 3.27 12.38 -1.43
CA ASN A 28 2.33 12.26 -0.33
C ASN A 28 1.45 11.02 -0.54
N PHE A 29 0.81 10.55 0.55
CA PHE A 29 -0.14 9.44 0.42
C PHE A 29 -1.22 9.79 -0.62
N SER A 30 -1.64 8.79 -1.36
CA SER A 30 -2.71 8.89 -2.36
C SER A 30 -3.98 8.22 -1.85
N LEU A 31 -5.07 8.49 -2.55
CA LEU A 31 -6.32 7.74 -2.36
C LEU A 31 -6.09 6.22 -2.50
N ASP A 32 -5.15 5.83 -3.37
CA ASP A 32 -4.79 4.42 -3.59
C ASP A 32 -4.28 3.76 -2.30
N SER A 33 -3.45 4.46 -1.51
CA SER A 33 -2.98 3.95 -0.21
C SER A 33 -4.12 3.73 0.77
N THR A 34 -5.10 4.64 0.79
CA THR A 34 -6.29 4.52 1.65
C THR A 34 -7.15 3.33 1.24
N ILE A 35 -7.42 3.21 -0.07
CA ILE A 35 -8.21 2.09 -0.60
C ILE A 35 -7.46 0.77 -0.38
N LEU A 36 -6.13 0.71 -0.58
CA LEU A 36 -5.33 -0.49 -0.34
C LEU A 36 -5.46 -0.97 1.11
N ALA A 37 -5.26 -0.05 2.06
CA ALA A 37 -5.35 -0.38 3.47
C ALA A 37 -6.77 -0.80 3.90
N TYR A 38 -7.81 -0.31 3.24
CA TYR A 38 -9.19 -0.75 3.42
C TYR A 38 -9.48 -2.09 2.73
N TYR A 39 -8.97 -2.28 1.50
CA TYR A 39 -9.25 -3.42 0.63
C TYR A 39 -8.65 -4.72 1.12
N VAL A 40 -7.43 -4.68 1.68
CA VAL A 40 -6.73 -5.91 2.08
C VAL A 40 -7.54 -6.73 3.08
N SER A 41 -7.65 -8.04 2.79
CA SER A 41 -8.33 -8.99 3.69
C SER A 41 -7.47 -9.27 4.92
N ILE A 42 -7.99 -8.88 6.09
CA ILE A 42 -7.35 -9.17 7.39
C ILE A 42 -8.21 -10.20 8.12
N ASN A 43 -7.66 -11.39 8.32
CA ASN A 43 -8.33 -12.40 9.13
C ASN A 43 -8.05 -12.17 10.63
N LYS A 44 -8.96 -12.58 11.50
CA LYS A 44 -8.84 -12.42 12.97
C LYS A 44 -7.62 -13.13 13.58
N THR A 45 -7.00 -14.04 12.85
CA THR A 45 -5.81 -14.79 13.31
C THR A 45 -4.49 -14.19 12.83
N ALA A 46 -4.52 -13.16 12.01
CA ALA A 46 -3.32 -12.48 11.54
C ALA A 46 -2.56 -11.88 12.74
N LYS A 47 -1.25 -12.12 12.81
CA LYS A 47 -0.37 -11.66 13.89
C LYS A 47 0.68 -10.68 13.42
N LYS A 48 1.09 -10.77 12.15
CA LYS A 48 2.13 -9.90 11.59
C LYS A 48 1.78 -9.46 10.17
N ILE A 49 1.85 -8.16 9.95
CA ILE A 49 1.64 -7.50 8.66
C ILE A 49 2.90 -6.72 8.30
N ILE A 50 3.22 -6.61 7.02
CA ILE A 50 4.30 -5.75 6.54
C ILE A 50 3.85 -4.98 5.30
N ASP A 51 4.19 -3.69 5.25
CA ASP A 51 3.99 -2.81 4.10
C ASP A 51 5.32 -2.51 3.43
N LEU A 52 5.46 -2.87 2.15
CA LEU A 52 6.67 -2.71 1.36
C LEU A 52 6.64 -1.40 0.57
N GLY A 53 7.60 -0.51 0.82
CA GLY A 53 7.59 0.86 0.31
C GLY A 53 6.56 1.71 1.04
N CYS A 54 6.61 1.74 2.37
CA CYS A 54 5.57 2.35 3.20
C CYS A 54 5.51 3.88 3.13
N GLY A 55 6.46 4.53 2.45
CA GLY A 55 6.51 5.97 2.32
C GLY A 55 6.53 6.66 3.69
N ASN A 56 5.62 7.60 3.90
CA ASN A 56 5.46 8.33 5.17
C ASN A 56 4.65 7.55 6.25
N GLY A 57 4.39 6.26 6.03
CA GLY A 57 3.75 5.37 7.01
C GLY A 57 2.22 5.36 6.98
N TYR A 58 1.59 5.89 5.94
CA TYR A 58 0.13 6.00 5.85
C TYR A 58 -0.57 4.65 5.96
N VAL A 59 -0.17 3.66 5.13
CA VAL A 59 -0.80 2.32 5.12
C VAL A 59 -0.63 1.62 6.47
N PRO A 60 0.57 1.54 7.08
CA PRO A 60 0.73 1.01 8.43
C PRO A 60 -0.17 1.66 9.48
N ILE A 61 -0.27 3.00 9.50
CA ILE A 61 -1.11 3.72 10.48
C ILE A 61 -2.60 3.43 10.24
N PHE A 62 -3.06 3.39 8.98
CA PHE A 62 -4.45 3.02 8.69
C PHE A 62 -4.76 1.58 9.10
N LEU A 63 -3.85 0.65 8.84
CA LEU A 63 -4.04 -0.76 9.20
C LEU A 63 -4.19 -0.96 10.71
N SER A 64 -3.58 -0.13 11.55
CA SER A 64 -3.74 -0.21 13.01
C SER A 64 -5.16 0.05 13.48
N LEU A 65 -6.00 0.71 12.69
CA LEU A 65 -7.43 0.87 12.95
C LEU A 65 -8.23 -0.43 12.73
N ARG A 66 -7.64 -1.42 12.04
CA ARG A 66 -8.33 -2.62 11.56
C ARG A 66 -7.88 -3.90 12.26
N THR A 67 -6.81 -3.86 13.02
CA THR A 67 -6.22 -5.05 13.62
C THR A 67 -5.27 -4.72 14.76
N ASP A 68 -5.16 -5.63 15.73
CA ASP A 68 -4.15 -5.61 16.78
C ASP A 68 -2.85 -6.33 16.39
N ALA A 69 -2.71 -6.80 15.13
CA ALA A 69 -1.50 -7.42 14.64
C ALA A 69 -0.32 -6.45 14.71
N LEU A 70 0.90 -6.98 14.88
CA LEU A 70 2.12 -6.20 14.72
C LEU A 70 2.28 -5.80 13.25
N ILE A 71 2.54 -4.52 13.00
CA ILE A 71 2.65 -3.96 11.67
C ILE A 71 4.07 -3.44 11.47
N HIS A 72 4.71 -3.89 10.41
CA HIS A 72 6.00 -3.38 9.98
C HIS A 72 5.86 -2.57 8.71
N GLY A 73 6.65 -1.51 8.55
CA GLY A 73 6.82 -0.78 7.31
C GLY A 73 8.28 -0.81 6.89
N VAL A 74 8.53 -0.91 5.59
CA VAL A 74 9.88 -0.85 5.01
C VAL A 74 9.93 0.29 4.03
N GLU A 75 10.92 1.16 4.18
CA GLU A 75 11.13 2.32 3.30
C GLU A 75 12.62 2.46 2.98
N ILE A 76 12.94 2.69 1.70
CA ILE A 76 14.32 2.81 1.22
C ILE A 76 14.85 4.24 1.31
N GLN A 77 13.96 5.23 1.26
CA GLN A 77 14.31 6.65 1.29
C GLN A 77 14.33 7.17 2.72
N GLU A 78 15.48 7.68 3.16
CA GLU A 78 15.72 8.10 4.54
C GLU A 78 14.74 9.19 5.01
N GLU A 79 14.42 10.14 4.14
CA GLU A 79 13.47 11.21 4.47
C GLU A 79 12.06 10.67 4.71
N SER A 80 11.58 9.77 3.87
CA SER A 80 10.26 9.13 4.05
C SER A 80 10.23 8.26 5.28
N PHE A 81 11.31 7.50 5.54
CA PHE A 81 11.46 6.73 6.76
C PHE A 81 11.38 7.61 8.01
N ASP A 82 12.07 8.78 8.04
CA ASP A 82 11.99 9.74 9.15
C ASP A 82 10.56 10.23 9.37
N LEU A 83 9.87 10.60 8.28
CA LEU A 83 8.45 11.01 8.35
C LEU A 83 7.56 9.90 8.90
N ALA A 84 7.71 8.67 8.41
CA ALA A 84 6.93 7.51 8.84
C ALA A 84 7.14 7.22 10.32
N LYS A 85 8.40 7.14 10.76
CA LYS A 85 8.75 6.87 12.15
C LYS A 85 8.16 7.90 13.10
N ARG A 86 8.32 9.19 12.78
CA ARG A 86 7.76 10.29 13.59
C ARG A 86 6.23 10.32 13.56
N SER A 87 5.60 9.95 12.44
CA SER A 87 4.14 9.82 12.36
C SER A 87 3.63 8.71 13.27
N VAL A 88 4.31 7.58 13.33
CA VAL A 88 3.97 6.48 14.25
C VAL A 88 4.10 6.91 15.72
N GLU A 89 5.23 7.55 16.10
CA GLU A 89 5.48 8.06 17.46
C GLU A 89 4.43 9.12 17.85
N LEU A 90 4.07 10.03 16.92
CA LEU A 90 3.07 11.07 17.16
C LEU A 90 1.70 10.51 17.53
N ASN A 91 1.32 9.41 16.91
CA ASN A 91 0.06 8.71 17.17
C ASN A 91 0.15 7.71 18.34
N LYS A 92 1.31 7.57 18.99
CA LYS A 92 1.56 6.60 20.07
C LYS A 92 1.33 5.15 19.64
N LEU A 93 1.69 4.83 18.41
CA LEU A 93 1.53 3.49 17.80
C LEU A 93 2.84 2.69 17.77
N ASP A 94 3.91 3.16 18.38
CA ASP A 94 5.25 2.55 18.40
C ASP A 94 5.29 1.16 19.06
N ASN A 95 4.30 0.82 19.87
CA ASN A 95 4.12 -0.53 20.41
C ASN A 95 3.56 -1.53 19.40
N GLN A 96 2.86 -1.06 18.36
CA GLN A 96 2.20 -1.88 17.34
C GLN A 96 2.89 -1.77 15.98
N ILE A 97 3.40 -0.58 15.63
CA ILE A 97 3.99 -0.29 14.31
C ILE A 97 5.48 -0.05 14.45
N LYS A 98 6.27 -0.73 13.60
CA LYS A 98 7.71 -0.52 13.51
C LYS A 98 8.14 -0.28 12.07
N ILE A 99 8.83 0.86 11.85
CA ILE A 99 9.33 1.23 10.53
C ILE A 99 10.83 0.88 10.43
N TYR A 100 11.23 0.33 9.29
CA TYR A 100 12.60 -0.06 8.98
C TYR A 100 13.10 0.69 7.76
N LEU A 101 14.28 1.29 7.88
CA LEU A 101 15.01 1.83 6.74
C LEU A 101 15.73 0.68 6.04
N GLY A 102 15.43 0.46 4.75
CA GLY A 102 16.09 -0.60 4.00
C GLY A 102 15.43 -0.89 2.66
N ASP A 103 16.13 -1.70 1.86
CA ASP A 103 15.62 -2.21 0.59
C ASP A 103 14.68 -3.41 0.87
N MET A 104 13.46 -3.36 0.32
CA MET A 104 12.49 -4.46 0.46
C MET A 104 13.01 -5.79 -0.08
N LYS A 105 13.91 -5.77 -1.06
CA LYS A 105 14.53 -6.98 -1.64
C LYS A 105 15.43 -7.71 -0.65
N GLU A 106 16.01 -6.97 0.29
CA GLU A 106 17.02 -7.47 1.24
C GLU A 106 16.47 -7.57 2.67
N ILE A 107 15.31 -6.99 2.94
CA ILE A 107 14.76 -6.87 4.31
C ILE A 107 14.53 -8.22 4.99
N HIS A 108 14.32 -9.27 4.22
CA HIS A 108 14.19 -10.64 4.73
C HIS A 108 15.42 -11.11 5.50
N LYS A 109 16.62 -10.59 5.23
CA LYS A 109 17.84 -10.88 5.97
C LYS A 109 17.79 -10.38 7.42
N THR A 110 17.02 -9.30 7.64
CA THR A 110 16.83 -8.72 8.99
C THR A 110 15.58 -9.25 9.68
N LEU A 111 14.49 -9.42 8.94
CA LEU A 111 13.18 -9.75 9.50
C LEU A 111 12.81 -11.23 9.40
N GLY A 112 13.62 -12.02 8.67
CA GLY A 112 13.40 -13.43 8.42
C GLY A 112 12.46 -13.72 7.25
N VAL A 113 12.50 -14.95 6.76
CA VAL A 113 11.62 -15.46 5.70
C VAL A 113 10.35 -16.07 6.30
N ALA A 114 9.24 -16.06 5.57
CA ALA A 114 7.98 -16.70 5.98
C ALA A 114 7.48 -16.24 7.38
N GLN A 115 7.58 -14.94 7.68
CA GLN A 115 7.22 -14.37 8.98
C GLN A 115 5.86 -13.69 9.01
N TYR A 116 5.32 -13.31 7.84
CA TYR A 116 4.16 -12.43 7.76
C TYR A 116 2.92 -13.17 7.28
N ASP A 117 1.79 -12.83 7.88
CA ASP A 117 0.48 -13.31 7.49
C ASP A 117 -0.07 -12.52 6.31
N ILE A 118 0.31 -11.21 6.26
CA ILE A 118 -0.13 -10.28 5.23
C ILE A 118 1.06 -9.40 4.81
N VAL A 119 1.19 -9.17 3.51
CA VAL A 119 2.08 -8.18 2.90
C VAL A 119 1.22 -7.21 2.10
N THR A 120 1.48 -5.91 2.20
CA THR A 120 0.90 -4.88 1.34
C THR A 120 1.98 -4.14 0.59
N SER A 121 1.64 -3.56 -0.56
CA SER A 121 2.51 -2.63 -1.27
C SER A 121 1.72 -1.69 -2.18
N ASN A 122 2.08 -0.43 -2.16
CA ASN A 122 1.73 0.56 -3.18
C ASN A 122 3.02 0.96 -3.90
N PRO A 123 3.52 0.12 -4.84
CA PRO A 123 4.83 0.28 -5.46
C PRO A 123 4.83 1.40 -6.50
N PRO A 124 6.01 1.81 -7.01
CA PRO A 124 6.10 2.69 -8.16
C PRO A 124 5.36 2.11 -9.38
N TYR A 125 4.57 2.94 -10.08
CA TYR A 125 3.69 2.47 -11.15
C TYR A 125 4.33 2.43 -12.54
N PHE A 126 5.32 3.29 -12.80
CA PHE A 126 5.85 3.51 -14.13
C PHE A 126 7.15 2.76 -14.36
N LYS A 127 7.25 2.05 -15.49
CA LYS A 127 8.52 1.51 -15.95
C LYS A 127 9.52 2.67 -16.13
N TYR A 128 10.75 2.45 -15.72
CA TYR A 128 11.81 3.41 -15.95
C TYR A 128 12.02 3.61 -17.45
N SER A 129 11.99 4.86 -17.92
CA SER A 129 12.42 5.25 -19.26
C SER A 129 13.19 6.56 -19.16
N ASP A 130 14.30 6.69 -19.89
CA ASP A 130 15.16 7.88 -19.85
C ASP A 130 14.43 9.16 -20.27
N ASP A 131 13.39 9.05 -21.13
CA ASP A 131 12.64 10.19 -21.64
C ASP A 131 11.67 10.81 -20.61
N SER A 132 11.27 10.06 -19.59
CA SER A 132 10.27 10.51 -18.60
C SER A 132 10.86 11.37 -17.46
N LEU A 133 12.18 11.57 -17.40
CA LEU A 133 12.89 11.98 -16.19
C LEU A 133 13.45 13.40 -16.18
N VAL A 134 13.23 14.19 -17.20
CA VAL A 134 13.95 15.47 -17.42
C VAL A 134 13.59 16.56 -16.40
N LYS A 135 12.50 16.43 -15.62
CA LYS A 135 12.00 17.50 -14.71
C LYS A 135 11.66 17.09 -13.29
N GLU A 136 11.85 15.83 -12.89
CA GLU A 136 11.51 15.38 -11.54
C GLU A 136 12.74 15.31 -10.62
N SER A 137 12.54 15.60 -9.32
CA SER A 137 13.56 15.36 -8.31
C SER A 137 13.90 13.87 -8.22
N GLU A 138 15.12 13.51 -7.82
CA GLU A 138 15.53 12.11 -7.65
C GLU A 138 14.60 11.35 -6.70
N TYR A 139 14.11 12.03 -5.65
CA TYR A 139 13.11 11.49 -4.73
C TYR A 139 11.82 11.05 -5.43
N LEU A 140 11.23 11.94 -6.25
CA LEU A 140 10.00 11.64 -6.98
C LEU A 140 10.19 10.56 -8.05
N LYS A 141 11.38 10.52 -8.68
CA LYS A 141 11.75 9.45 -9.61
C LYS A 141 11.69 8.08 -8.95
N ILE A 142 12.31 7.94 -7.78
CA ILE A 142 12.31 6.67 -7.02
C ILE A 142 10.89 6.30 -6.59
N ALA A 143 10.08 7.28 -6.16
CA ALA A 143 8.71 7.03 -5.67
C ALA A 143 7.71 6.68 -6.78
N ARG A 144 7.94 7.11 -8.02
CA ARG A 144 7.00 6.93 -9.14
C ARG A 144 7.41 5.90 -10.18
N HIS A 145 8.71 5.70 -10.36
CA HIS A 145 9.28 4.85 -11.41
C HIS A 145 10.02 3.64 -10.82
N GLU A 146 10.04 2.55 -11.56
CA GLU A 146 10.77 1.33 -11.21
C GLU A 146 12.31 1.52 -11.29
N VAL A 147 12.83 2.56 -10.62
CA VAL A 147 14.27 2.88 -10.60
C VAL A 147 15.04 1.96 -9.65
N LYS A 148 14.46 1.69 -8.48
CA LYS A 148 15.08 0.89 -7.42
C LYS A 148 14.50 -0.51 -7.29
N VAL A 149 13.28 -0.73 -7.79
CA VAL A 149 12.58 -2.00 -7.69
C VAL A 149 11.63 -2.18 -8.87
N THR A 150 11.66 -3.34 -9.49
CA THR A 150 10.72 -3.77 -10.53
C THR A 150 9.48 -4.41 -9.93
N LEU A 151 8.41 -4.52 -10.71
CA LEU A 151 7.18 -5.21 -10.30
C LEU A 151 7.46 -6.65 -9.85
N ASP A 152 8.28 -7.39 -10.59
CA ASP A 152 8.62 -8.78 -10.26
C ASP A 152 9.38 -8.88 -8.92
N GLU A 153 10.33 -7.99 -8.68
CA GLU A 153 11.06 -7.92 -7.40
C GLU A 153 10.16 -7.59 -6.21
N VAL A 154 9.14 -6.74 -6.37
CA VAL A 154 8.13 -6.47 -5.33
C VAL A 154 7.37 -7.75 -4.98
N VAL A 155 6.85 -8.44 -5.99
CA VAL A 155 6.08 -9.68 -5.79
C VAL A 155 6.95 -10.80 -5.21
N HIS A 156 8.21 -10.91 -5.68
CA HIS A 156 9.20 -11.83 -5.13
C HIS A 156 9.45 -11.56 -3.63
N SER A 157 9.71 -10.32 -3.27
CA SER A 157 9.94 -9.91 -1.88
C SER A 157 8.74 -10.23 -1.00
N ALA A 158 7.52 -9.99 -1.50
CA ALA A 158 6.30 -10.36 -0.80
C ALA A 158 6.22 -11.88 -0.58
N ASN A 159 6.51 -12.69 -1.60
CA ASN A 159 6.51 -14.16 -1.47
C ASN A 159 7.53 -14.66 -0.43
N VAL A 160 8.75 -14.10 -0.42
CA VAL A 160 9.81 -14.49 0.54
C VAL A 160 9.36 -14.21 1.98
N LEU A 161 8.70 -13.10 2.23
CA LEU A 161 8.26 -12.67 3.56
C LEU A 161 7.00 -13.38 4.04
N LEU A 162 6.11 -13.78 3.13
CA LEU A 162 4.85 -14.44 3.45
C LEU A 162 5.02 -15.86 3.98
N LYS A 163 4.24 -16.19 5.01
CA LYS A 163 3.95 -17.57 5.40
C LYS A 163 3.15 -18.28 4.29
N ASP A 164 3.19 -19.62 4.27
CA ASP A 164 2.30 -20.38 3.40
C ASP A 164 0.83 -20.06 3.72
N GLY A 165 0.03 -19.82 2.68
CA GLY A 165 -1.35 -19.35 2.81
C GLY A 165 -1.49 -17.87 3.15
N GLY A 166 -0.38 -17.14 3.35
CA GLY A 166 -0.37 -15.70 3.58
C GLY A 166 -0.92 -14.90 2.39
N THR A 167 -1.32 -13.68 2.66
CA THR A 167 -1.98 -12.78 1.68
C THR A 167 -1.02 -11.68 1.23
N PHE A 168 -0.90 -11.47 -0.07
CA PHE A 168 -0.30 -10.26 -0.65
C PHE A 168 -1.39 -9.40 -1.28
N ALA A 169 -1.43 -8.11 -0.93
CA ALA A 169 -2.32 -7.14 -1.54
C ALA A 169 -1.50 -5.97 -2.09
N MET A 170 -1.82 -5.56 -3.32
CA MET A 170 -1.12 -4.50 -4.03
C MET A 170 -2.09 -3.67 -4.85
N VAL A 171 -1.78 -2.39 -5.05
CA VAL A 171 -2.44 -1.53 -6.04
C VAL A 171 -1.48 -1.22 -7.18
N HIS A 172 -2.00 -1.11 -8.38
CA HIS A 172 -1.22 -0.73 -9.57
C HIS A 172 -2.12 -0.16 -10.68
N ARG A 173 -1.51 0.38 -11.72
CA ARG A 173 -2.21 0.82 -12.94
C ARG A 173 -2.83 -0.37 -13.66
N VAL A 174 -4.07 -0.20 -14.13
CA VAL A 174 -4.82 -1.27 -14.86
C VAL A 174 -4.10 -1.70 -16.16
N GLU A 175 -3.44 -0.79 -16.85
CA GLU A 175 -2.69 -1.08 -18.07
C GLU A 175 -1.59 -2.15 -17.89
N ARG A 176 -1.16 -2.39 -16.66
CA ARG A 176 -0.17 -3.42 -16.32
C ARG A 176 -0.77 -4.70 -15.77
N LEU A 177 -2.10 -4.89 -15.88
CA LEU A 177 -2.77 -6.04 -15.29
C LEU A 177 -2.17 -7.39 -15.73
N MET A 178 -1.80 -7.53 -16.98
CA MET A 178 -1.20 -8.78 -17.46
C MET A 178 0.18 -9.02 -16.84
N ASP A 179 1.03 -7.99 -16.81
CA ASP A 179 2.34 -8.06 -16.13
C ASP A 179 2.18 -8.45 -14.64
N ILE A 180 1.17 -7.88 -13.97
CA ILE A 180 0.88 -8.14 -12.56
C ILE A 180 0.47 -9.60 -12.33
N LEU A 181 -0.47 -10.10 -13.12
CA LEU A 181 -0.95 -11.49 -13.00
C LEU A 181 0.18 -12.49 -13.28
N GLU A 182 1.03 -12.20 -14.25
CA GLU A 182 2.22 -13.00 -14.57
C GLU A 182 3.23 -12.97 -13.41
N ALA A 183 3.60 -11.80 -12.90
CA ALA A 183 4.51 -11.65 -11.77
C ALA A 183 4.00 -12.39 -10.53
N PHE A 184 2.71 -12.29 -10.21
CA PHE A 184 2.10 -13.01 -9.09
C PHE A 184 2.30 -14.52 -9.24
N ARG A 185 1.94 -15.09 -10.38
CA ARG A 185 2.04 -16.55 -10.61
C ARG A 185 3.48 -17.04 -10.68
N ASN A 186 4.36 -16.31 -11.36
CA ASN A 186 5.78 -16.65 -11.46
C ASN A 186 6.46 -16.68 -10.10
N ASN A 187 5.99 -15.86 -9.15
CA ASN A 187 6.50 -15.80 -7.79
C ASN A 187 5.66 -16.62 -6.78
N GLY A 188 4.83 -17.55 -7.23
CA GLY A 188 4.11 -18.48 -6.36
C GLY A 188 2.98 -17.84 -5.52
N ILE A 189 2.48 -16.69 -5.96
CA ILE A 189 1.30 -16.03 -5.38
C ILE A 189 0.14 -16.17 -6.34
N GLU A 190 -0.88 -16.93 -5.97
CA GLU A 190 -2.06 -17.12 -6.81
C GLU A 190 -3.06 -15.99 -6.59
N PRO A 191 -3.44 -15.22 -7.65
CA PRO A 191 -4.45 -14.17 -7.58
C PRO A 191 -5.81 -14.69 -7.09
N LYS A 192 -6.44 -13.98 -6.17
CA LYS A 192 -7.73 -14.39 -5.57
C LYS A 192 -8.81 -13.33 -5.65
N ARG A 193 -8.46 -12.03 -5.64
CA ARG A 193 -9.43 -10.94 -5.72
C ARG A 193 -8.88 -9.80 -6.56
N LEU A 194 -9.73 -9.20 -7.38
CA LEU A 194 -9.48 -7.96 -8.11
C LEU A 194 -10.57 -6.96 -7.80
N LEU A 195 -10.18 -5.69 -7.62
CA LEU A 195 -11.07 -4.54 -7.53
C LEU A 195 -10.59 -3.50 -8.55
N PHE A 196 -11.42 -3.15 -9.51
CA PHE A 196 -11.15 -2.09 -10.46
C PHE A 196 -11.70 -0.77 -9.95
N VAL A 197 -10.88 0.28 -9.99
CA VAL A 197 -11.26 1.61 -9.52
C VAL A 197 -11.31 2.57 -10.70
N TYR A 198 -12.47 3.21 -10.84
CA TYR A 198 -12.78 4.17 -11.88
C TYR A 198 -12.73 5.58 -11.30
N PRO A 199 -12.17 6.57 -12.02
CA PRO A 199 -12.14 7.96 -11.57
C PRO A 199 -13.54 8.53 -11.28
N LYS A 200 -14.51 8.24 -12.14
CA LYS A 200 -15.89 8.72 -12.04
C LYS A 200 -16.90 7.67 -12.47
N THR A 201 -18.16 7.83 -12.04
CA THR A 201 -19.27 6.99 -12.50
C THR A 201 -19.51 7.07 -14.01
N THR A 202 -19.02 8.11 -14.67
CA THR A 202 -19.10 8.32 -16.13
C THR A 202 -17.84 7.86 -16.87
N SER A 203 -16.82 7.34 -16.18
CA SER A 203 -15.59 6.87 -16.81
C SER A 203 -15.81 5.52 -17.48
N GLU A 204 -15.32 5.37 -18.71
CA GLU A 204 -15.37 4.13 -19.48
C GLU A 204 -14.25 3.16 -19.08
N GLU A 205 -13.13 3.70 -18.57
CA GLU A 205 -11.94 2.93 -18.23
C GLU A 205 -11.58 3.03 -16.75
N ALA A 206 -11.16 1.91 -16.17
CA ALA A 206 -10.58 1.86 -14.84
C ALA A 206 -9.16 2.45 -14.85
N LEU A 207 -8.81 3.17 -13.80
CA LEU A 207 -7.50 3.79 -13.65
C LEU A 207 -6.50 2.88 -12.97
N VAL A 208 -6.92 2.27 -11.87
CA VAL A 208 -6.09 1.37 -11.07
C VAL A 208 -6.82 0.07 -10.74
N VAL A 209 -6.05 -0.96 -10.47
CA VAL A 209 -6.53 -2.26 -9.99
C VAL A 209 -5.89 -2.58 -8.65
N PHE A 210 -6.70 -3.03 -7.72
CA PHE A 210 -6.26 -3.65 -6.48
C PHE A 210 -6.31 -5.15 -6.67
N ILE A 211 -5.19 -5.81 -6.41
CA ILE A 211 -5.06 -7.25 -6.51
C ILE A 211 -4.71 -7.83 -5.15
N GLU A 212 -5.36 -8.92 -4.79
CA GLU A 212 -5.02 -9.72 -3.65
C GLU A 212 -4.79 -11.17 -4.09
N GLY A 213 -3.68 -11.74 -3.65
CA GLY A 213 -3.33 -13.13 -3.91
C GLY A 213 -2.90 -13.86 -2.65
N LYS A 214 -2.80 -15.16 -2.76
CA LYS A 214 -2.35 -16.06 -1.69
C LYS A 214 -1.06 -16.76 -2.09
N LYS A 215 -0.09 -16.82 -1.17
CA LYS A 215 1.05 -17.74 -1.31
C LYS A 215 0.53 -19.16 -1.21
N SER A 216 0.30 -19.80 -2.35
CA SER A 216 -0.39 -21.09 -2.41
C SER A 216 -0.07 -21.82 -3.72
N LYS A 217 0.05 -23.15 -3.62
CA LYS A 217 0.10 -24.04 -4.78
C LYS A 217 -1.28 -24.31 -5.39
N LYS A 218 -2.37 -23.96 -4.70
CA LYS A 218 -3.74 -24.11 -5.22
C LYS A 218 -4.07 -22.96 -6.16
N THR A 219 -4.32 -23.28 -7.42
CA THR A 219 -4.69 -22.34 -8.47
C THR A 219 -6.20 -22.09 -8.55
N GLY A 220 -6.60 -20.99 -9.23
CA GLY A 220 -8.00 -20.65 -9.50
C GLY A 220 -8.73 -19.96 -8.35
N GLY A 221 -10.05 -19.78 -8.52
CA GLY A 221 -10.90 -19.13 -7.55
C GLY A 221 -10.77 -17.61 -7.51
N LEU A 222 -10.32 -16.99 -8.62
CA LEU A 222 -10.28 -15.53 -8.76
C LEU A 222 -11.68 -14.93 -8.73
N LYS A 223 -11.87 -13.92 -7.88
CA LYS A 223 -13.11 -13.14 -7.77
C LYS A 223 -12.84 -11.71 -8.24
N ILE A 224 -13.69 -11.21 -9.12
CA ILE A 224 -13.73 -9.81 -9.49
C ILE A 224 -14.82 -9.16 -8.65
N LEU A 225 -14.44 -8.16 -7.86
CA LEU A 225 -15.37 -7.41 -7.03
C LEU A 225 -16.14 -6.38 -7.85
N PRO A 226 -17.30 -5.91 -7.39
CA PRO A 226 -17.99 -4.78 -8.00
C PRO A 226 -17.03 -3.59 -8.16
N PRO A 227 -17.10 -2.83 -9.27
CA PRO A 227 -16.23 -1.69 -9.49
C PRO A 227 -16.42 -0.61 -8.43
N LEU A 228 -15.34 0.06 -8.06
CA LEU A 228 -15.36 1.21 -7.17
C LEU A 228 -15.20 2.49 -8.00
N TYR A 229 -16.12 3.42 -7.82
CA TYR A 229 -16.08 4.74 -8.46
C TYR A 229 -15.66 5.78 -7.42
N VAL A 230 -14.65 6.60 -7.77
CA VAL A 230 -14.14 7.63 -6.84
C VAL A 230 -15.12 8.79 -6.74
N TYR A 231 -15.53 9.34 -7.88
CA TYR A 231 -16.43 10.48 -7.94
C TYR A 231 -17.75 10.13 -8.66
N ASP A 232 -18.81 10.79 -8.27
CA ASP A 232 -20.08 10.81 -9.02
C ASP A 232 -20.00 11.77 -10.22
N SER A 233 -21.14 11.95 -10.92
CA SER A 233 -21.26 12.88 -12.05
C SER A 233 -20.98 14.34 -11.66
N ASP A 234 -21.22 14.70 -10.41
CA ASP A 234 -21.08 16.07 -9.88
C ASP A 234 -19.68 16.35 -9.30
N ASN A 235 -18.71 15.45 -9.50
CA ASN A 235 -17.36 15.48 -8.91
C ASN A 235 -17.33 15.43 -7.38
N LYS A 236 -18.33 14.82 -6.75
CA LYS A 236 -18.32 14.54 -5.31
C LYS A 236 -17.88 13.10 -5.08
N TYR A 237 -17.22 12.84 -3.97
CA TYR A 237 -16.89 11.46 -3.57
C TYR A 237 -18.16 10.61 -3.47
N THR A 238 -18.10 9.40 -4.02
CA THR A 238 -19.20 8.42 -3.89
C THR A 238 -19.41 8.00 -2.44
N LYS A 239 -20.58 7.42 -2.15
CA LYS A 239 -20.88 6.91 -0.81
C LYS A 239 -19.88 5.82 -0.38
N GLU A 240 -19.44 5.00 -1.31
CA GLU A 240 -18.46 3.93 -1.10
C GLU A 240 -17.10 4.51 -0.67
N ILE A 241 -16.63 5.57 -1.33
CA ILE A 241 -15.39 6.27 -0.94
C ILE A 241 -15.54 6.96 0.41
N LEU A 242 -16.67 7.61 0.66
CA LEU A 242 -16.94 8.24 1.96
C LEU A 242 -17.00 7.21 3.09
N LYS A 243 -17.49 5.98 2.82
CA LYS A 243 -17.45 4.88 3.76
C LYS A 243 -16.00 4.46 4.08
N ILE A 244 -15.13 4.39 3.07
CA ILE A 244 -13.69 4.11 3.26
C ILE A 244 -13.03 5.18 4.11
N PHE A 245 -13.33 6.46 3.88
CA PHE A 245 -12.79 7.57 4.66
C PHE A 245 -13.31 7.64 6.11
N ASN A 246 -14.51 7.12 6.36
CA ASN A 246 -15.14 7.10 7.68
C ASN A 246 -15.22 5.66 8.23
N TYR A 247 -14.20 4.85 7.94
CA TYR A 247 -14.13 3.48 8.42
C TYR A 247 -14.37 3.40 9.94
N LYS A 248 -15.28 2.53 10.35
CA LYS A 248 -15.52 2.14 11.74
C LYS A 248 -15.37 0.64 11.83
N GLU A 249 -14.92 0.13 12.96
CA GLU A 249 -14.64 -1.30 13.19
C GLU A 249 -15.86 -2.18 12.88
N ASP A 250 -17.07 -1.69 13.12
CA ASP A 250 -18.34 -2.39 12.88
C ASP A 250 -18.68 -2.60 11.39
N ASP A 251 -17.95 -1.98 10.48
CA ASP A 251 -18.22 -2.06 9.03
C ASP A 251 -17.76 -3.37 8.37
N HIS A 252 -17.10 -4.28 9.13
CA HIS A 252 -16.56 -5.56 8.64
C HIS A 252 -17.01 -6.79 9.47
N ALA A 253 -18.01 -6.62 10.34
CA ALA A 253 -18.58 -7.73 11.12
C ALA A 253 -19.50 -8.61 10.27
#